data_0647821323f1116263de54eb484f0399
#
_entry.id   0647821323f1116263de54eb484f0399
#
_cell.length_a   1.000
_cell.length_b   1.000
_cell.length_c   1.000
_cell.angle_alpha   90.00
_cell.angle_beta   90.00
_cell.angle_gamma   90.00
#
_symmetry.space_group_name_H-M   'P 1'
#
loop_
_entity.id
_entity.type
_entity.pdbx_description
1 polymer ?
#
loop_
_entity_poly.entity_id
_entity_poly.type
_entity_poly.pdbx_seq_one_letter_code
_entity_poly.pdbx_strand_id
1 'polypeptide(L)'
;DNLFTTDANYFFFLQKILKYIVPICDVYAYCLLPNHFHLFVRVKMKAEAITFYENYLQSNNLDPTERMDVQDRISKIIHLDIDGNSDLQYQKYISKQFSNLFSSYTQSFNKVYNRRGSLFLKNFKSKEVDSAKYLASIIQYIHYNPVKHQMVSKVEHWKWSSYQCFVSNHQSFVLKDKVLAYFGSADEFILAHSRRCIFDGGNEFEYF
;
A
#
# COMPACT_ATOMS: atom_id res chain seq x y z
N ASP A 1 1.68 -20.63 -0.90
CA ASP A 1 0.20 -20.50 -1.08
C ASP A 1 -0.14 -19.21 -1.81
N ASN A 2 -1.24 -19.20 -2.58
CA ASN A 2 -1.74 -17.97 -3.17
C ASN A 2 -2.40 -17.09 -2.11
N LEU A 3 -2.08 -15.81 -2.12
CA LEU A 3 -2.74 -14.78 -1.31
C LEU A 3 -4.07 -14.37 -1.92
N PHE A 4 -4.15 -14.38 -3.26
CA PHE A 4 -5.31 -13.94 -4.01
C PHE A 4 -5.70 -15.02 -5.02
N THR A 5 -6.90 -15.57 -4.88
CA THR A 5 -7.45 -16.64 -5.73
C THR A 5 -8.63 -16.16 -6.56
N THR A 6 -9.29 -15.10 -6.14
CA THR A 6 -10.44 -14.48 -6.82
C THR A 6 -10.35 -12.97 -6.79
N ASP A 7 -11.07 -12.29 -7.68
CA ASP A 7 -11.18 -10.83 -7.70
C ASP A 7 -11.64 -10.27 -6.34
N ALA A 8 -12.52 -10.97 -5.64
CA ALA A 8 -12.98 -10.57 -4.31
C ALA A 8 -11.85 -10.50 -3.29
N ASN A 9 -10.83 -11.38 -3.39
CA ASN A 9 -9.67 -11.33 -2.50
C ASN A 9 -8.83 -10.07 -2.73
N TYR A 10 -8.58 -9.72 -3.99
CA TYR A 10 -7.84 -8.50 -4.35
C TYR A 10 -8.58 -7.25 -3.85
N PHE A 11 -9.87 -7.13 -4.14
CA PHE A 11 -10.68 -6.01 -3.64
C PHE A 11 -10.66 -5.91 -2.12
N PHE A 12 -10.85 -7.03 -1.43
CA PHE A 12 -10.87 -7.04 0.01
C PHE A 12 -9.52 -6.61 0.60
N PHE A 13 -8.41 -7.02 -0.02
CA PHE A 13 -7.08 -6.61 0.42
C PHE A 13 -6.85 -5.10 0.21
N LEU A 14 -7.28 -4.54 -0.94
CA LEU A 14 -7.24 -3.10 -1.19
C LEU A 14 -8.09 -2.30 -0.17
N GLN A 15 -9.26 -2.81 0.20
CA GLN A 15 -10.06 -2.21 1.28
C GLN A 15 -9.33 -2.24 2.63
N LYS A 16 -8.56 -3.31 2.91
CA LYS A 16 -7.75 -3.36 4.14
C LYS A 16 -6.56 -2.40 4.09
N ILE A 17 -5.93 -2.21 2.93
CA ILE A 17 -4.92 -1.16 2.72
C ILE A 17 -5.53 0.22 2.99
N LEU A 18 -6.71 0.50 2.43
CA LEU A 18 -7.42 1.76 2.66
C LEU A 18 -7.70 1.99 4.15
N LYS A 19 -8.13 0.95 4.87
CA LYS A 19 -8.47 1.04 6.30
C LYS A 19 -7.26 1.20 7.22
N TYR A 20 -6.18 0.46 6.98
CA TYR A 20 -5.07 0.35 7.93
C TYR A 20 -3.81 1.12 7.51
N ILE A 21 -3.56 1.25 6.21
CA ILE A 21 -2.30 1.80 5.71
C ILE A 21 -2.45 3.25 5.26
N VAL A 22 -3.46 3.56 4.47
CA VAL A 22 -3.67 4.93 3.93
C VAL A 22 -3.72 6.01 5.01
N PRO A 23 -4.31 5.78 6.21
CA PRO A 23 -4.28 6.79 7.26
C PRO A 23 -2.88 7.14 7.79
N ILE A 24 -1.95 6.18 7.74
CA ILE A 24 -0.59 6.30 8.30
C ILE A 24 0.52 6.37 7.25
N CYS A 25 0.18 6.11 6.00
CA CYS A 25 1.12 6.15 4.88
C CYS A 25 0.51 6.83 3.66
N ASP A 26 1.35 7.57 2.94
CA ASP A 26 1.08 7.93 1.55
C ASP A 26 1.43 6.75 0.65
N VAL A 27 0.51 6.33 -0.20
CA VAL A 27 0.75 5.23 -1.13
C VAL A 27 1.16 5.80 -2.48
N TYR A 28 2.33 5.39 -2.97
CA TYR A 28 2.87 5.81 -4.26
C TYR A 28 2.59 4.81 -5.37
N ALA A 29 2.75 3.52 -5.09
CA ALA A 29 2.44 2.45 -6.04
C ALA A 29 2.11 1.16 -5.33
N TYR A 30 1.34 0.29 -6.00
CA TYR A 30 1.15 -1.10 -5.58
C TYR A 30 1.01 -2.03 -6.79
N CYS A 31 1.31 -3.30 -6.57
CA CYS A 31 0.98 -4.39 -7.45
C CYS A 31 0.67 -5.64 -6.63
N LEU A 32 -0.51 -6.22 -6.83
CA LEU A 32 -0.95 -7.44 -6.17
C LEU A 32 -0.83 -8.59 -7.15
N LEU A 33 0.03 -9.57 -6.85
CA LEU A 33 0.26 -10.78 -7.62
C LEU A 33 -0.35 -11.98 -6.87
N PRO A 34 -0.71 -13.09 -7.49
CA PRO A 34 -1.44 -14.17 -6.82
C PRO A 34 -0.85 -14.64 -5.50
N ASN A 35 0.47 -14.70 -5.39
CA ASN A 35 1.20 -15.22 -4.23
C ASN A 35 1.96 -14.19 -3.40
N HIS A 36 2.07 -12.94 -3.86
CA HIS A 36 2.73 -11.85 -3.15
C HIS A 36 2.20 -10.49 -3.60
N PHE A 37 2.68 -9.42 -2.97
CA PHE A 37 2.34 -8.06 -3.37
C PHE A 37 3.54 -7.13 -3.17
N HIS A 38 3.56 -6.05 -3.93
CA HIS A 38 4.45 -4.93 -3.75
C HIS A 38 3.65 -3.70 -3.35
N LEU A 39 4.16 -2.96 -2.38
CA LEU A 39 3.55 -1.73 -1.89
C LEU A 39 4.65 -0.71 -1.63
N PHE A 40 4.62 0.42 -2.35
CA PHE A 40 5.55 1.52 -2.15
C PHE A 40 4.84 2.65 -1.41
N VAL A 41 5.35 2.98 -0.23
CA VAL A 41 4.74 3.94 0.68
C VAL A 41 5.75 4.90 1.29
N ARG A 42 5.27 6.10 1.63
CA ARG A 42 5.95 7.00 2.57
C ARG A 42 5.18 6.99 3.88
N VAL A 43 5.84 6.71 4.97
CA VAL A 43 5.24 6.84 6.31
C VAL A 43 4.92 8.31 6.56
N LYS A 44 3.70 8.61 6.96
CA LYS A 44 3.28 9.96 7.37
C LYS A 44 3.89 10.34 8.71
N MET A 45 4.21 11.60 8.88
CA MET A 45 4.48 12.13 10.21
C MET A 45 3.22 12.04 11.07
N LYS A 46 3.41 12.02 12.37
CA LYS A 46 2.33 11.90 13.35
C LYS A 46 1.21 12.93 13.15
N ALA A 47 1.59 14.20 12.94
CA ALA A 47 0.64 15.27 12.66
C ALA A 47 -0.15 15.04 11.36
N GLU A 48 0.51 14.54 10.29
CA GLU A 48 -0.17 14.22 9.01
C GLU A 48 -1.20 13.10 9.18
N ALA A 49 -0.89 12.09 10.01
CA ALA A 49 -1.82 10.99 10.29
C ALA A 49 -3.04 11.47 11.10
N ILE A 50 -2.83 12.35 12.09
CA ILE A 50 -3.93 12.96 12.86
C ILE A 50 -4.82 13.78 11.93
N THR A 51 -4.24 14.69 11.14
CA THR A 51 -4.98 15.52 10.17
C THR A 51 -5.77 14.66 9.17
N PHE A 52 -5.21 13.54 8.73
CA PHE A 52 -5.94 12.60 7.86
C PHE A 52 -7.23 12.09 8.52
N TYR A 53 -7.15 11.63 9.77
CA TYR A 53 -8.32 11.12 10.50
C TYR A 53 -9.33 12.21 10.82
N GLU A 54 -8.88 13.43 11.15
CA GLU A 54 -9.77 14.57 11.40
C GLU A 54 -10.56 14.95 10.15
N ASN A 55 -9.88 15.04 8.99
CA ASN A 55 -10.52 15.27 7.70
C ASN A 55 -11.50 14.14 7.35
N TYR A 56 -11.15 12.90 7.64
CA TYR A 56 -12.01 11.74 7.41
C TYR A 56 -13.28 11.81 8.25
N LEU A 57 -13.19 12.24 9.52
CA LEU A 57 -14.37 12.48 10.39
C LEU A 57 -15.30 13.59 9.88
N GLN A 58 -14.74 14.63 9.25
CA GLN A 58 -15.50 15.77 8.75
C GLN A 58 -16.15 15.47 7.39
N SER A 59 -15.44 14.74 6.51
CA SER A 59 -15.84 14.55 5.11
C SER A 59 -16.76 13.35 4.88
N ASN A 60 -16.95 12.46 5.88
CA ASN A 60 -17.73 11.24 5.74
C ASN A 60 -18.89 11.21 6.72
N ASN A 61 -20.04 10.75 6.23
CA ASN A 61 -21.20 10.49 7.07
C ASN A 61 -21.06 9.11 7.75
N LEU A 62 -20.23 9.07 8.81
CA LEU A 62 -19.89 7.85 9.54
C LEU A 62 -20.99 7.48 10.52
N ASP A 63 -21.27 6.19 10.65
CA ASP A 63 -22.07 5.71 11.76
C ASP A 63 -21.38 5.92 13.12
N PRO A 64 -22.10 5.84 14.24
CA PRO A 64 -21.52 6.07 15.56
C PRO A 64 -20.34 5.16 15.89
N THR A 65 -20.36 3.90 15.46
CA THR A 65 -19.29 2.91 15.73
C THR A 65 -18.03 3.24 14.92
N GLU A 66 -18.18 3.57 13.65
CA GLU A 66 -17.06 4.00 12.79
C GLU A 66 -16.44 5.29 13.30
N ARG A 67 -17.28 6.26 13.72
CA ARG A 67 -16.80 7.51 14.33
C ARG A 67 -15.97 7.26 15.58
N MET A 68 -16.43 6.38 16.46
CA MET A 68 -15.70 6.00 17.68
C MET A 68 -14.36 5.32 17.35
N ASP A 69 -14.30 4.40 16.37
CA ASP A 69 -13.06 3.75 15.95
C ASP A 69 -12.02 4.78 15.46
N VAL A 70 -12.46 5.77 14.68
CA VAL A 70 -11.58 6.84 14.19
C VAL A 70 -11.10 7.76 15.33
N GLN A 71 -11.99 8.16 16.25
CA GLN A 71 -11.63 8.95 17.43
C GLN A 71 -10.65 8.21 18.35
N ASP A 72 -10.83 6.91 18.57
CA ASP A 72 -9.90 6.07 19.32
C ASP A 72 -8.51 6.02 18.67
N ARG A 73 -8.44 5.96 17.33
CA ARG A 73 -7.17 6.02 16.59
C ARG A 73 -6.43 7.33 16.75
N ILE A 74 -7.16 8.46 16.67
CA ILE A 74 -6.61 9.80 16.93
C ILE A 74 -6.06 9.86 18.36
N SER A 75 -6.88 9.47 19.34
CA SER A 75 -6.50 9.43 20.74
C SER A 75 -5.25 8.60 20.98
N LYS A 76 -5.16 7.40 20.40
CA LYS A 76 -3.97 6.55 20.49
C LYS A 76 -2.73 7.25 19.96
N ILE A 77 -2.81 7.93 18.80
CA ILE A 77 -1.67 8.63 18.22
C ILE A 77 -1.23 9.81 19.11
N ILE A 78 -2.17 10.60 19.61
CA ILE A 78 -1.90 11.75 20.49
C ILE A 78 -1.18 11.29 21.78
N HIS A 79 -1.66 10.21 22.40
CA HIS A 79 -1.13 9.74 23.68
C HIS A 79 0.23 9.01 23.58
N LEU A 80 0.79 8.83 22.38
CA LEU A 80 2.14 8.23 22.21
C LEU A 80 3.28 9.11 22.76
N ASP A 81 3.01 10.36 23.16
CA ASP A 81 4.04 11.29 23.64
C ASP A 81 4.26 11.25 25.17
N ILE A 82 3.47 10.48 25.90
CA ILE A 82 3.42 10.52 27.37
C ILE A 82 4.75 10.02 28.01
N ASP A 83 5.49 9.15 27.33
CA ASP A 83 6.69 8.49 27.91
C ASP A 83 8.03 9.03 27.39
N GLY A 84 8.07 10.20 26.71
CA GLY A 84 9.33 10.84 26.25
C GLY A 84 10.06 10.11 25.10
N ASN A 85 9.47 9.05 24.52
CA ASN A 85 10.02 8.27 23.39
C ASN A 85 9.01 8.16 22.24
N SER A 86 8.50 9.30 21.80
CA SER A 86 7.37 9.41 20.86
C SER A 86 7.64 8.73 19.52
N ASP A 87 8.85 8.81 19.00
CA ASP A 87 9.19 8.24 17.69
C ASP A 87 9.14 6.71 17.70
N LEU A 88 9.71 6.08 18.72
CA LEU A 88 9.67 4.62 18.87
C LEU A 88 8.24 4.12 19.08
N GLN A 89 7.43 4.82 19.86
CA GLN A 89 6.03 4.47 20.07
C GLN A 89 5.21 4.61 18.78
N TYR A 90 5.47 5.66 17.99
CA TYR A 90 4.81 5.83 16.69
C TYR A 90 5.23 4.74 15.69
N GLN A 91 6.50 4.37 15.65
CA GLN A 91 6.97 3.23 14.85
C GLN A 91 6.25 1.91 15.23
N LYS A 92 6.08 1.65 16.53
CA LYS A 92 5.29 0.50 17.01
C LYS A 92 3.83 0.58 16.59
N TYR A 93 3.22 1.77 16.64
CA TYR A 93 1.86 1.99 16.17
C TYR A 93 1.73 1.68 14.67
N ILE A 94 2.66 2.16 13.82
CA ILE A 94 2.72 1.87 12.39
C ILE A 94 2.84 0.36 12.16
N SER A 95 3.80 -0.29 12.82
CA SER A 95 4.00 -1.75 12.73
C SER A 95 2.73 -2.52 13.11
N LYS A 96 1.99 -2.03 14.11
CA LYS A 96 0.71 -2.61 14.51
C LYS A 96 -0.36 -2.48 13.43
N GLN A 97 -0.40 -1.37 12.66
CA GLN A 97 -1.35 -1.21 11.57
C GLN A 97 -1.06 -2.21 10.42
N PHE A 98 0.20 -2.44 10.07
CA PHE A 98 0.56 -3.52 9.13
C PHE A 98 0.16 -4.90 9.66
N SER A 99 0.42 -5.18 10.92
CA SER A 99 -0.02 -6.42 11.57
C SER A 99 -1.55 -6.59 11.51
N ASN A 100 -2.30 -5.52 11.73
CA ASN A 100 -3.77 -5.53 11.64
C ASN A 100 -4.25 -5.79 10.21
N LEU A 101 -3.61 -5.19 9.19
CA LEU A 101 -3.87 -5.48 7.78
C LEU A 101 -3.75 -7.00 7.52
N PHE A 102 -2.59 -7.59 7.83
CA PHE A 102 -2.31 -8.99 7.55
C PHE A 102 -3.19 -9.95 8.34
N SER A 103 -3.40 -9.67 9.63
CA SER A 103 -4.23 -10.51 10.50
C SER A 103 -5.69 -10.50 10.05
N SER A 104 -6.25 -9.32 9.76
CA SER A 104 -7.65 -9.20 9.35
C SER A 104 -7.91 -9.84 7.99
N TYR A 105 -6.97 -9.73 7.06
CA TYR A 105 -7.06 -10.40 5.77
C TYR A 105 -6.97 -11.92 5.93
N THR A 106 -5.95 -12.41 6.66
CA THR A 106 -5.75 -13.85 6.92
C THR A 106 -6.97 -14.48 7.57
N GLN A 107 -7.56 -13.85 8.60
CA GLN A 107 -8.74 -14.38 9.28
C GLN A 107 -9.92 -14.53 8.33
N SER A 108 -10.19 -13.51 7.50
CA SER A 108 -11.26 -13.53 6.51
C SER A 108 -11.01 -14.57 5.42
N PHE A 109 -9.79 -14.64 4.89
CA PHE A 109 -9.38 -15.62 3.89
C PHE A 109 -9.53 -17.05 4.43
N ASN A 110 -9.02 -17.31 5.64
CA ASN A 110 -9.11 -18.62 6.27
C ASN A 110 -10.57 -19.05 6.50
N LYS A 111 -11.44 -18.09 6.89
CA LYS A 111 -12.88 -18.37 7.06
C LYS A 111 -13.55 -18.75 5.74
N VAL A 112 -13.26 -18.02 4.65
CA VAL A 112 -13.86 -18.26 3.33
C VAL A 112 -13.41 -19.59 2.73
N TYR A 113 -12.12 -19.93 2.89
CA TYR A 113 -11.52 -21.11 2.27
C TYR A 113 -11.38 -22.31 3.22
N ASN A 114 -12.01 -22.26 4.39
CA ASN A 114 -11.92 -23.29 5.44
C ASN A 114 -10.48 -23.71 5.76
N ARG A 115 -9.61 -22.73 5.85
CA ARG A 115 -8.16 -22.87 6.05
C ARG A 115 -7.77 -22.45 7.47
N ARG A 116 -6.63 -22.91 7.96
CA ARG A 116 -6.05 -22.54 9.27
C ARG A 116 -4.59 -22.11 9.13
N GLY A 117 -4.11 -21.35 10.09
CA GLY A 117 -2.71 -20.92 10.16
C GLY A 117 -2.43 -19.60 9.43
N SER A 118 -1.15 -19.22 9.41
CA SER A 118 -0.70 -17.99 8.77
C SER A 118 -0.84 -18.07 7.26
N LEU A 119 -1.25 -16.96 6.63
CA LEU A 119 -1.27 -16.83 5.18
C LEU A 119 0.00 -16.11 4.69
N PHE A 120 0.49 -15.15 5.49
CA PHE A 120 1.72 -14.43 5.20
C PHE A 120 2.90 -15.06 5.93
N LEU A 121 4.07 -15.00 5.30
CA LEU A 121 5.31 -15.36 5.96
C LEU A 121 5.57 -14.44 7.16
N LYS A 122 6.18 -14.99 8.21
CA LYS A 122 6.65 -14.17 9.34
C LYS A 122 7.70 -13.19 8.79
N ASN A 123 7.61 -11.92 9.19
CA ASN A 123 8.50 -10.84 8.78
C ASN A 123 8.38 -10.53 7.29
N PHE A 124 7.38 -9.72 6.93
CA PHE A 124 7.36 -9.13 5.59
C PHE A 124 8.64 -8.32 5.36
N LYS A 125 9.17 -8.42 4.16
CA LYS A 125 10.38 -7.69 3.78
C LYS A 125 10.03 -6.24 3.52
N SER A 126 10.83 -5.33 4.03
CA SER A 126 10.78 -3.91 3.71
C SER A 126 12.19 -3.41 3.41
N LYS A 127 12.29 -2.50 2.46
CA LYS A 127 13.53 -1.80 2.12
C LYS A 127 13.24 -0.32 2.13
N GLU A 128 14.10 0.43 2.80
CA GLU A 128 14.06 1.88 2.76
C GLU A 128 14.58 2.38 1.41
N VAL A 129 13.92 3.42 0.88
CA VAL A 129 14.30 4.10 -0.34
C VAL A 129 14.75 5.50 0.04
N ASP A 130 16.04 5.70 0.06
CA ASP A 130 16.74 6.91 0.52
C ASP A 130 17.04 7.93 -0.60
N SER A 131 16.79 7.55 -1.86
CA SER A 131 17.15 8.37 -3.00
C SER A 131 15.97 8.66 -3.92
N ALA A 132 15.67 9.94 -4.11
CA ALA A 132 14.64 10.41 -5.06
C ALA A 132 14.91 9.92 -6.50
N LYS A 133 16.17 9.68 -6.86
CA LYS A 133 16.56 9.20 -8.19
C LYS A 133 15.99 7.82 -8.51
N TYR A 134 15.75 6.98 -7.48
CA TYR A 134 15.23 5.62 -7.67
C TYR A 134 13.70 5.54 -7.63
N LEU A 135 13.00 6.61 -7.23
CA LEU A 135 11.54 6.56 -7.06
C LEU A 135 10.80 6.14 -8.32
N ALA A 136 11.12 6.79 -9.46
CA ALA A 136 10.49 6.45 -10.74
C ALA A 136 10.79 4.99 -11.15
N SER A 137 12.04 4.54 -10.98
CA SER A 137 12.45 3.17 -11.32
C SER A 137 11.75 2.12 -10.45
N ILE A 138 11.56 2.40 -9.16
CA ILE A 138 10.82 1.50 -8.24
C ILE A 138 9.35 1.42 -8.64
N ILE A 139 8.72 2.54 -8.97
CA ILE A 139 7.33 2.57 -9.41
C ILE A 139 7.17 1.77 -10.71
N GLN A 140 8.08 1.97 -11.70
CA GLN A 140 8.10 1.16 -12.92
C GLN A 140 8.27 -0.33 -12.61
N TYR A 141 9.24 -0.69 -11.76
CA TYR A 141 9.47 -2.07 -11.34
C TYR A 141 8.21 -2.71 -10.73
N ILE A 142 7.55 -2.00 -9.82
CA ILE A 142 6.32 -2.48 -9.18
C ILE A 142 5.23 -2.77 -10.22
N HIS A 143 5.02 -1.86 -11.17
CA HIS A 143 4.01 -2.05 -12.21
C HIS A 143 4.43 -3.09 -13.26
N TYR A 144 5.73 -3.30 -13.47
CA TYR A 144 6.27 -4.26 -14.44
C TYR A 144 6.26 -5.71 -13.94
N ASN A 145 6.10 -5.94 -12.63
CA ASN A 145 6.12 -7.29 -12.04
C ASN A 145 5.22 -8.32 -12.74
N PRO A 146 3.95 -8.02 -13.11
CA PRO A 146 3.10 -8.99 -13.80
C PRO A 146 3.63 -9.37 -15.18
N VAL A 147 4.31 -8.46 -15.88
CA VAL A 147 4.97 -8.72 -17.17
C VAL A 147 6.22 -9.57 -16.96
N LYS A 148 7.04 -9.23 -15.95
CA LYS A 148 8.23 -9.99 -15.56
C LYS A 148 7.89 -11.45 -15.23
N HIS A 149 6.78 -11.67 -14.51
CA HIS A 149 6.28 -13.01 -14.18
C HIS A 149 5.41 -13.64 -15.28
N GLN A 150 5.41 -13.08 -16.51
CA GLN A 150 4.70 -13.60 -17.68
C GLN A 150 3.20 -13.82 -17.50
N MET A 151 2.58 -13.07 -16.57
CA MET A 151 1.13 -13.14 -16.33
C MET A 151 0.35 -12.34 -17.37
N VAL A 152 0.95 -11.26 -17.88
CA VAL A 152 0.43 -10.42 -18.96
C VAL A 152 1.57 -9.97 -19.87
N SER A 153 1.24 -9.55 -21.09
CA SER A 153 2.23 -9.04 -22.05
C SER A 153 2.57 -7.56 -21.87
N LYS A 154 1.69 -6.79 -21.23
CA LYS A 154 1.84 -5.37 -21.00
C LYS A 154 1.33 -4.97 -19.63
N VAL A 155 1.90 -3.92 -19.03
CA VAL A 155 1.55 -3.44 -17.68
C VAL A 155 0.09 -3.02 -17.56
N GLU A 156 -0.48 -2.42 -18.62
CA GLU A 156 -1.87 -1.99 -18.67
C GLU A 156 -2.90 -3.12 -18.61
N HIS A 157 -2.48 -4.37 -18.90
CA HIS A 157 -3.37 -5.53 -18.85
C HIS A 157 -3.54 -6.11 -17.46
N TRP A 158 -2.73 -5.66 -16.47
CA TRP A 158 -2.85 -6.14 -15.09
C TRP A 158 -3.70 -5.20 -14.24
N LYS A 159 -4.95 -5.57 -14.02
CA LYS A 159 -5.93 -4.74 -13.30
C LYS A 159 -5.66 -4.57 -11.80
N TRP A 160 -4.79 -5.39 -11.21
CA TRP A 160 -4.49 -5.38 -9.78
C TRP A 160 -3.19 -4.64 -9.44
N SER A 161 -2.82 -3.68 -10.27
CA SER A 161 -1.76 -2.72 -9.99
C SER A 161 -2.31 -1.29 -9.97
N SER A 162 -1.56 -0.39 -9.37
CA SER A 162 -1.89 1.04 -9.36
C SER A 162 -1.66 1.73 -10.71
N TYR A 163 -1.11 1.06 -11.72
CA TYR A 163 -0.84 1.66 -13.04
C TYR A 163 -2.07 2.36 -13.62
N GLN A 164 -3.24 1.70 -13.57
CA GLN A 164 -4.47 2.25 -14.11
C GLN A 164 -4.93 3.54 -13.41
N CYS A 165 -4.56 3.74 -12.15
CA CYS A 165 -4.87 4.97 -11.42
C CYS A 165 -4.19 6.19 -12.02
N PHE A 166 -3.04 6.02 -12.68
CA PHE A 166 -2.27 7.11 -13.28
C PHE A 166 -2.72 7.48 -14.69
N VAL A 167 -3.25 6.52 -15.44
CA VAL A 167 -3.65 6.70 -16.83
C VAL A 167 -5.15 6.91 -17.01
N SER A 168 -5.95 6.84 -15.96
CA SER A 168 -7.39 7.05 -15.95
C SER A 168 -7.80 8.15 -14.97
N ASN A 169 -9.07 8.60 -15.07
CA ASN A 169 -9.65 9.56 -14.14
C ASN A 169 -10.33 8.90 -12.92
N HIS A 170 -10.07 7.61 -12.67
CA HIS A 170 -10.64 6.94 -11.51
C HIS A 170 -10.05 7.47 -10.21
N GLN A 171 -10.92 7.70 -9.23
CA GLN A 171 -10.49 8.04 -7.88
C GLN A 171 -9.70 6.88 -7.28
N SER A 172 -8.60 7.19 -6.64
CA SER A 172 -7.71 6.21 -5.99
C SER A 172 -7.11 6.80 -4.71
N PHE A 173 -6.70 5.92 -3.82
CA PHE A 173 -5.92 6.32 -2.64
C PHE A 173 -4.42 6.52 -2.93
N VAL A 174 -4.00 6.32 -4.18
CA VAL A 174 -2.62 6.56 -4.61
C VAL A 174 -2.41 8.06 -4.85
N LEU A 175 -1.28 8.61 -4.44
CA LEU A 175 -0.94 10.02 -4.61
C LEU A 175 -0.52 10.32 -6.07
N LYS A 176 -1.49 10.34 -6.97
CA LYS A 176 -1.32 10.48 -8.41
C LYS A 176 -0.42 11.66 -8.78
N ASP A 177 -0.75 12.85 -8.31
CA ASP A 177 -0.02 14.08 -8.71
C ASP A 177 1.43 14.05 -8.22
N LYS A 178 1.67 13.59 -6.99
CA LYS A 178 3.04 13.45 -6.47
C LYS A 178 3.85 12.44 -7.27
N VAL A 179 3.25 11.32 -7.66
CA VAL A 179 3.93 10.30 -8.46
C VAL A 179 4.22 10.81 -9.87
N LEU A 180 3.24 11.43 -10.54
CA LEU A 180 3.44 11.96 -11.88
C LEU A 180 4.53 13.05 -11.91
N ALA A 181 4.69 13.84 -10.84
CA ALA A 181 5.76 14.81 -10.74
C ALA A 181 7.18 14.21 -10.82
N TYR A 182 7.36 12.95 -10.40
CA TYR A 182 8.65 12.24 -10.56
C TYR A 182 8.94 11.83 -12.00
N PHE A 183 7.91 11.73 -12.85
CA PHE A 183 8.03 11.42 -14.26
C PHE A 183 8.00 12.66 -15.14
N GLY A 184 7.55 13.82 -14.60
CA GLY A 184 7.37 15.08 -15.32
C GLY A 184 5.95 15.28 -15.83
N SER A 185 5.31 14.25 -16.40
CA SER A 185 3.93 14.29 -16.89
C SER A 185 3.30 12.89 -16.94
N ALA A 186 1.99 12.84 -17.24
CA ALA A 186 1.30 11.57 -17.48
C ALA A 186 1.81 10.88 -18.77
N ASP A 187 2.15 11.64 -19.81
CA ASP A 187 2.68 11.09 -21.06
C ASP A 187 4.08 10.50 -20.84
N GLU A 188 4.94 11.18 -20.08
CA GLU A 188 6.25 10.65 -19.71
C GLU A 188 6.14 9.41 -18.81
N PHE A 189 5.15 9.37 -17.92
CA PHE A 189 4.85 8.17 -17.14
C PHE A 189 4.48 6.98 -18.04
N ILE A 190 3.58 7.17 -19.01
CA ILE A 190 3.18 6.14 -19.99
C ILE A 190 4.39 5.71 -20.82
N LEU A 191 5.15 6.68 -21.35
CA LEU A 191 6.36 6.40 -22.13
C LEU A 191 7.39 5.60 -21.34
N ALA A 192 7.60 5.95 -20.09
CA ALA A 192 8.51 5.22 -19.20
C ALA A 192 8.07 3.76 -19.02
N HIS A 193 6.77 3.49 -18.83
CA HIS A 193 6.22 2.15 -18.65
C HIS A 193 6.10 1.34 -19.95
N SER A 194 6.13 1.99 -21.13
CA SER A 194 6.15 1.29 -22.43
C SER A 194 7.52 0.68 -22.76
N ARG A 195 8.57 1.19 -22.14
CA ARG A 195 9.93 0.67 -22.29
C ARG A 195 10.16 -0.51 -21.36
N ARG A 196 11.01 -1.45 -21.78
CA ARG A 196 11.41 -2.55 -20.89
C ARG A 196 12.06 -1.95 -19.63
N CYS A 197 11.48 -2.26 -18.48
CA CYS A 197 12.06 -1.84 -17.20
C CYS A 197 13.42 -2.53 -17.01
N ILE A 198 14.50 -1.77 -17.15
CA ILE A 198 15.85 -2.19 -16.81
C ILE A 198 16.11 -1.70 -15.39
N PHE A 199 15.52 -2.38 -14.41
CA PHE A 199 15.84 -2.11 -13.02
C PHE A 199 17.08 -2.93 -12.65
N ASP A 200 18.23 -2.26 -12.62
CA ASP A 200 19.53 -2.86 -12.34
C ASP A 200 19.81 -2.91 -10.81
N GLY A 201 18.76 -2.86 -10.01
CA GLY A 201 18.84 -2.91 -8.54
C GLY A 201 19.15 -4.30 -7.97
N GLY A 202 19.69 -5.21 -8.80
CA GLY A 202 20.01 -6.59 -8.39
C GLY A 202 18.78 -7.35 -7.88
N ASN A 203 18.96 -8.60 -7.49
CA ASN A 203 17.93 -9.46 -6.88
C ASN A 203 17.43 -8.96 -5.50
N GLU A 204 17.74 -7.74 -5.10
CA GLU A 204 17.45 -7.21 -3.77
C GLU A 204 15.95 -7.00 -3.49
N PHE A 205 15.11 -6.93 -4.53
CA PHE A 205 13.65 -6.85 -4.41
C PHE A 205 12.93 -8.17 -4.72
N GLU A 206 13.66 -9.25 -4.99
CA GLU A 206 13.14 -10.52 -5.53
C GLU A 206 12.98 -11.64 -4.50
N TYR A 207 13.09 -11.41 -3.23
CA TYR A 207 12.99 -12.51 -2.26
C TYR A 207 11.58 -12.59 -1.66
N PHE A 208 10.77 -13.44 -2.28
CA PHE A 208 9.55 -14.04 -1.69
C PHE A 208 9.55 -15.54 -1.89
#